data_b440383356fd0dc050fd674b656933cb
#
_entry.id   b440383356fd0dc050fd674b656933cb
#
_cell.length_a   1.000
_cell.length_b   1.000
_cell.length_c   1.000
_cell.angle_alpha   90.00
_cell.angle_beta   90.00
_cell.angle_gamma   90.00
#
_symmetry.space_group_name_H-M   'P 1'
#
loop_
_entity.id
_entity.type
_entity.pdbx_description
1 polymer ?
#
loop_
_entity_poly.entity_id
_entity_poly.type
_entity_poly.pdbx_seq_one_letter_code
_entity_poly.pdbx_strand_id
1 'polypeptide(L)'
;GYNLDKINDFAVSVSTQIPTFIHTLLVFFWSIGIFIMFFLLYRSVKQAKALHSSALPLQNEELNALYIECLNEVNSKHTIPIYSTAFLKSPVLAGFLHPRIYLPIHLISDFNAGTISSTDIRYMLLHELQHYKHKDILIGYLINTVNVFYWFNPLIWYFLKRIRQERELACDCLLYT
;
A
#
# COMPACT_ATOMS: atom_id res chain seq x y z
N GLY A 1 4.56 -52.71 -8.84
CA GLY A 1 4.20 -52.06 -10.13
C GLY A 1 2.71 -51.80 -10.29
N TYR A 2 1.85 -52.81 -9.99
CA TYR A 2 0.41 -52.79 -10.32
C TYR A 2 -0.42 -51.61 -9.76
N ASN A 3 -0.10 -51.08 -8.60
CA ASN A 3 -0.83 -49.94 -8.00
C ASN A 3 -0.41 -48.58 -8.55
N LEU A 4 0.85 -48.41 -8.96
CA LEU A 4 1.34 -47.18 -9.55
C LEU A 4 0.80 -46.97 -10.96
N ASP A 5 0.70 -48.05 -11.74
CA ASP A 5 0.16 -48.02 -13.11
C ASP A 5 -1.32 -47.60 -13.07
N LYS A 6 -2.12 -48.17 -12.15
CA LYS A 6 -3.53 -47.80 -11.98
C LYS A 6 -3.73 -46.33 -11.54
N ILE A 7 -2.87 -45.82 -10.67
CA ILE A 7 -2.92 -44.40 -10.25
C ILE A 7 -2.59 -43.48 -11.44
N ASN A 8 -1.56 -43.86 -12.21
CA ASN A 8 -1.20 -43.10 -13.41
C ASN A 8 -2.31 -43.14 -14.46
N ASP A 9 -2.90 -44.30 -14.72
CA ASP A 9 -4.01 -44.46 -15.68
C ASP A 9 -5.26 -43.68 -15.23
N PHE A 10 -5.54 -43.68 -13.92
CA PHE A 10 -6.62 -42.87 -13.35
C PHE A 10 -6.35 -41.37 -13.51
N ALA A 11 -5.15 -40.92 -13.18
CA ALA A 11 -4.74 -39.52 -13.30
C ALA A 11 -4.79 -39.05 -14.77
N VAL A 12 -4.31 -39.89 -15.71
CA VAL A 12 -4.38 -39.58 -17.15
C VAL A 12 -5.82 -39.58 -17.63
N SER A 13 -6.67 -40.52 -17.22
CA SER A 13 -8.06 -40.61 -17.63
C SER A 13 -8.89 -39.43 -17.12
N VAL A 14 -8.65 -38.97 -15.88
CA VAL A 14 -9.32 -37.76 -15.34
C VAL A 14 -8.84 -36.51 -16.08
N SER A 15 -7.55 -36.41 -16.38
CA SER A 15 -7.00 -35.28 -17.14
C SER A 15 -7.56 -35.18 -18.57
N THR A 16 -7.82 -36.30 -19.23
CA THR A 16 -8.36 -36.33 -20.61
C THR A 16 -9.88 -36.16 -20.68
N GLN A 17 -10.61 -36.31 -19.56
CA GLN A 17 -12.07 -36.17 -19.51
C GLN A 17 -12.56 -34.74 -19.31
N ILE A 18 -11.68 -33.81 -18.89
CA ILE A 18 -12.08 -32.40 -18.84
C ILE A 18 -12.09 -31.85 -20.27
N PRO A 19 -13.25 -31.45 -20.81
CA PRO A 19 -13.34 -30.89 -22.16
C PRO A 19 -12.38 -29.69 -22.29
N THR A 20 -11.58 -29.65 -23.35
CA THR A 20 -10.67 -28.53 -23.66
C THR A 20 -11.38 -27.18 -23.61
N PHE A 21 -12.66 -27.15 -23.91
CA PHE A 21 -13.54 -25.98 -23.78
C PHE A 21 -13.59 -25.43 -22.35
N ILE A 22 -13.68 -26.25 -21.30
CA ILE A 22 -13.70 -25.81 -19.89
C ILE A 22 -12.38 -25.16 -19.52
N HIS A 23 -11.24 -25.75 -19.89
CA HIS A 23 -9.94 -25.14 -19.67
C HIS A 23 -9.82 -23.77 -20.35
N THR A 24 -10.26 -23.69 -21.60
CA THR A 24 -10.23 -22.43 -22.36
C THR A 24 -11.09 -21.36 -21.69
N LEU A 25 -12.29 -21.71 -21.22
CA LEU A 25 -13.15 -20.79 -20.48
C LEU A 25 -12.51 -20.30 -19.18
N LEU A 26 -11.91 -21.21 -18.39
CA LEU A 26 -11.26 -20.85 -17.13
C LEU A 26 -10.10 -19.89 -17.37
N VAL A 27 -9.25 -20.18 -18.35
CA VAL A 27 -8.13 -19.30 -18.72
C VAL A 27 -8.65 -17.95 -19.22
N PHE A 28 -9.72 -17.92 -19.98
CA PHE A 28 -10.33 -16.68 -20.46
C PHE A 28 -10.86 -15.81 -19.31
N PHE A 29 -11.62 -16.39 -18.38
CA PHE A 29 -12.10 -15.68 -17.18
C PHE A 29 -10.95 -15.18 -16.31
N TRP A 30 -9.93 -16.00 -16.10
CA TRP A 30 -8.75 -15.60 -15.34
C TRP A 30 -8.02 -14.42 -16.01
N SER A 31 -7.84 -14.47 -17.32
CA SER A 31 -7.21 -13.40 -18.08
C SER A 31 -7.99 -12.08 -18.02
N ILE A 32 -9.33 -12.13 -18.08
CA ILE A 32 -10.17 -10.95 -17.90
C ILE A 32 -9.97 -10.34 -16.51
N GLY A 33 -9.96 -11.16 -15.47
CA GLY A 33 -9.74 -10.69 -14.11
C GLY A 33 -8.37 -10.02 -13.94
N ILE A 34 -7.31 -10.61 -14.47
CA ILE A 34 -5.97 -10.00 -14.49
C ILE A 34 -6.00 -8.64 -15.21
N PHE A 35 -6.64 -8.57 -16.37
CA PHE A 35 -6.75 -7.32 -17.14
C PHE A 35 -7.45 -6.22 -16.33
N ILE A 36 -8.56 -6.55 -15.66
CA ILE A 36 -9.28 -5.62 -14.78
C ILE A 36 -8.36 -5.15 -13.64
N MET A 37 -7.63 -6.06 -13.00
CA MET A 37 -6.71 -5.71 -11.89
C MET A 37 -5.57 -4.81 -12.35
N PHE A 38 -4.98 -5.06 -13.53
CA PHE A 38 -3.99 -4.16 -14.11
C PHE A 38 -4.56 -2.79 -14.44
N PHE A 39 -5.79 -2.73 -14.94
CA PHE A 39 -6.47 -1.46 -15.19
C PHE A 39 -6.69 -0.66 -13.91
N LEU A 40 -7.11 -1.32 -12.82
CA LEU A 40 -7.26 -0.68 -11.51
C LEU A 40 -5.93 -0.18 -10.95
N LEU A 41 -4.85 -0.96 -11.09
CA LEU A 41 -3.50 -0.53 -10.72
C LEU A 41 -3.05 0.70 -11.53
N TYR A 42 -3.28 0.67 -12.84
CA TYR A 42 -2.95 1.81 -13.71
C TYR A 42 -3.69 3.09 -13.27
N ARG A 43 -4.99 2.97 -12.95
CA ARG A 43 -5.77 4.09 -12.41
C ARG A 43 -5.19 4.60 -11.09
N SER A 44 -4.82 3.71 -10.18
CA SER A 44 -4.21 4.07 -8.89
C SER A 44 -2.88 4.82 -9.07
N VAL A 45 -2.01 4.35 -9.95
CA VAL A 45 -0.74 5.03 -10.28
C VAL A 45 -0.99 6.40 -10.91
N LYS A 46 -1.99 6.51 -11.80
CA LYS A 46 -2.37 7.80 -12.41
C LYS A 46 -2.87 8.79 -11.37
N GLN A 47 -3.70 8.34 -10.41
CA GLN A 47 -4.17 9.17 -9.30
C GLN A 47 -3.02 9.63 -8.41
N ALA A 48 -2.06 8.75 -8.07
CA ALA A 48 -0.88 9.11 -7.30
C ALA A 48 0.01 10.15 -8.03
N LYS A 49 0.16 10.03 -9.35
CA LYS A 49 0.87 11.03 -10.15
C LYS A 49 0.13 12.38 -10.18
N ALA A 50 -1.19 12.37 -10.32
CA ALA A 50 -2.02 13.58 -10.29
C ALA A 50 -1.92 14.28 -8.91
N LEU A 51 -1.95 13.51 -7.83
CA LEU A 51 -1.72 14.03 -6.48
C LEU A 51 -0.37 14.73 -6.38
N HIS A 52 0.68 14.10 -6.90
CA HIS A 52 2.02 14.68 -6.86
C HIS A 52 2.13 15.98 -7.69
N SER A 53 1.52 16.02 -8.88
CA SER A 53 1.57 17.20 -9.76
C SER A 53 0.82 18.40 -9.19
N SER A 54 -0.13 18.18 -8.29
CA SER A 54 -0.94 19.23 -7.63
C SER A 54 -0.45 19.58 -6.24
N ALA A 55 0.52 18.87 -5.69
CA ALA A 55 1.08 19.10 -4.38
C ALA A 55 2.16 20.20 -4.42
N LEU A 56 2.15 21.07 -3.42
CA LEU A 56 3.12 22.15 -3.26
C LEU A 56 4.12 21.81 -2.15
N PRO A 57 5.39 22.22 -2.25
CA PRO A 57 6.32 22.10 -1.14
C PRO A 57 5.78 22.77 0.12
N LEU A 58 6.03 22.17 1.28
CA LEU A 58 5.62 22.74 2.56
C LEU A 58 6.39 24.06 2.81
N GLN A 59 5.65 25.17 2.97
CA GLN A 59 6.22 26.50 3.19
C GLN A 59 6.19 26.94 4.67
N ASN A 60 5.52 26.18 5.55
CA ASN A 60 5.42 26.50 6.97
C ASN A 60 6.72 26.09 7.69
N GLU A 61 7.47 27.09 8.20
CA GLU A 61 8.76 26.87 8.86
C GLU A 61 8.62 26.13 10.18
N GLU A 62 7.57 26.38 10.95
CA GLU A 62 7.31 25.75 12.24
C GLU A 62 7.02 24.24 12.07
N LEU A 63 6.15 23.90 11.10
CA LEU A 63 5.87 22.51 10.76
C LEU A 63 7.10 21.81 10.18
N ASN A 64 7.94 22.53 9.45
CA ASN A 64 9.17 21.95 8.91
C ASN A 64 10.20 21.67 10.01
N ALA A 65 10.31 22.56 11.01
CA ALA A 65 11.15 22.34 12.19
C ALA A 65 10.67 21.11 12.98
N LEU A 66 9.36 21.01 13.26
CA LEU A 66 8.76 19.85 13.91
C LEU A 66 9.01 18.55 13.14
N TYR A 67 8.93 18.60 11.82
CA TYR A 67 9.22 17.46 10.96
C TYR A 67 10.69 17.00 11.06
N ILE A 68 11.62 17.93 11.11
CA ILE A 68 13.06 17.62 11.28
C ILE A 68 13.31 16.96 12.64
N GLU A 69 12.64 17.41 13.69
CA GLU A 69 12.71 16.75 15.01
C GLU A 69 12.22 15.30 14.94
N CYS A 70 11.08 15.05 14.29
CA CYS A 70 10.55 13.71 14.09
C CYS A 70 11.49 12.81 13.26
N LEU A 71 12.14 13.34 12.22
CA LEU A 71 13.15 12.63 11.45
C LEU A 71 14.34 12.17 12.29
N ASN A 72 14.82 13.05 13.15
CA ASN A 72 15.94 12.76 14.05
C ASN A 72 15.56 11.67 15.08
N GLU A 73 14.35 11.72 15.61
CA GLU A 73 13.83 10.74 16.56
C GLU A 73 13.73 9.33 15.95
N VAL A 74 13.22 9.23 14.72
CA VAL A 74 13.12 7.95 13.98
C VAL A 74 14.50 7.46 13.53
N ASN A 75 15.55 8.29 13.65
CA ASN A 75 16.91 8.03 13.19
C ASN A 75 16.95 7.71 11.69
N SER A 76 16.21 8.49 10.91
CA SER A 76 16.16 8.34 9.46
C SER A 76 17.44 8.89 8.82
N LYS A 77 18.12 8.06 8.02
CA LYS A 77 19.35 8.48 7.30
C LYS A 77 19.05 9.41 6.11
N HIS A 78 17.83 9.46 5.65
CA HIS A 78 17.43 10.22 4.47
C HIS A 78 16.30 11.18 4.81
N THR A 79 16.43 12.40 4.34
CA THR A 79 15.34 13.39 4.40
C THR A 79 14.29 13.06 3.34
N ILE A 80 13.05 12.90 3.76
CA ILE A 80 11.92 12.64 2.87
C ILE A 80 11.27 13.99 2.58
N PRO A 81 11.09 14.38 1.31
CA PRO A 81 10.43 15.65 1.00
C PRO A 81 8.96 15.64 1.42
N ILE A 82 8.51 16.75 2.03
CA ILE A 82 7.15 16.94 2.50
C ILE A 82 6.42 17.97 1.62
N TYR A 83 5.19 17.66 1.29
CA TYR A 83 4.34 18.45 0.42
C TYR A 83 2.98 18.72 1.06
N SER A 84 2.36 19.83 0.70
CA SER A 84 0.98 20.17 1.07
C SER A 84 0.02 19.86 -0.08
N THR A 85 -1.19 19.40 0.23
CA THR A 85 -2.20 19.07 -0.77
C THR A 85 -3.62 19.29 -0.24
N ALA A 86 -4.54 19.69 -1.12
CA ALA A 86 -5.95 19.82 -0.80
C ALA A 86 -6.77 18.52 -0.98
N PHE A 87 -6.18 17.48 -1.58
CA PHE A 87 -6.92 16.28 -2.01
C PHE A 87 -6.94 15.15 -0.97
N LEU A 88 -6.24 15.31 0.15
CA LEU A 88 -6.18 14.30 1.21
C LEU A 88 -6.93 14.76 2.45
N LYS A 89 -7.40 13.78 3.24
CA LYS A 89 -8.03 13.99 4.55
C LYS A 89 -7.09 13.72 5.73
N SER A 90 -6.06 12.92 5.52
CA SER A 90 -5.03 12.56 6.52
C SER A 90 -3.65 12.64 5.87
N PRO A 91 -2.57 12.79 6.65
CA PRO A 91 -1.23 12.62 6.14
C PRO A 91 -1.07 11.28 5.44
N VAL A 92 -0.23 11.21 4.42
CA VAL A 92 0.03 9.97 3.67
C VAL A 92 1.48 9.95 3.20
N LEU A 93 2.15 8.85 3.43
CA LEU A 93 3.41 8.52 2.80
C LEU A 93 3.15 7.81 1.46
N ALA A 94 3.62 8.36 0.34
CA ALA A 94 3.45 7.79 -0.99
C ALA A 94 4.71 7.92 -1.86
N GLY A 95 4.80 7.05 -2.88
CA GLY A 95 5.92 7.02 -3.82
C GLY A 95 6.86 5.83 -3.61
N PHE A 96 6.96 4.97 -4.62
CA PHE A 96 7.77 3.74 -4.53
C PHE A 96 9.28 4.01 -4.57
N LEU A 97 9.75 4.71 -5.61
CA LEU A 97 11.18 5.01 -5.80
C LEU A 97 11.61 6.29 -5.08
N HIS A 98 10.71 7.24 -4.94
CA HIS A 98 10.95 8.53 -4.30
C HIS A 98 9.82 8.78 -3.29
N PRO A 99 9.94 8.21 -2.08
CA PRO A 99 8.93 8.38 -1.05
C PRO A 99 8.80 9.85 -0.65
N ARG A 100 7.56 10.29 -0.45
CA ARG A 100 7.19 11.65 -0.09
C ARG A 100 6.05 11.63 0.91
N ILE A 101 6.06 12.57 1.83
CA ILE A 101 4.96 12.76 2.77
C ILE A 101 4.06 13.87 2.24
N TYR A 102 2.76 13.63 2.22
CA TYR A 102 1.75 14.60 1.81
C TYR A 102 0.90 14.98 3.02
N LEU A 103 0.91 16.25 3.38
CA LEU A 103 0.08 16.82 4.43
C LEU A 103 -1.16 17.48 3.83
N PRO A 104 -2.35 17.20 4.35
CA PRO A 104 -3.56 17.93 4.00
C PRO A 104 -3.46 19.40 4.35
N ILE A 105 -3.91 20.27 3.45
CA ILE A 105 -3.83 21.73 3.66
C ILE A 105 -4.68 22.20 4.84
N HIS A 106 -5.79 21.51 5.15
CA HIS A 106 -6.62 21.82 6.31
C HIS A 106 -5.88 21.57 7.64
N LEU A 107 -5.05 20.52 7.76
CA LEU A 107 -4.24 20.29 8.95
C LEU A 107 -3.22 21.42 9.17
N ILE A 108 -2.65 21.96 8.10
CA ILE A 108 -1.74 23.12 8.16
C ILE A 108 -2.51 24.37 8.62
N SER A 109 -3.72 24.56 8.10
CA SER A 109 -4.62 25.66 8.50
C SER A 109 -5.04 25.55 9.96
N ASP A 110 -5.43 24.37 10.40
CA ASP A 110 -5.86 24.08 11.76
C ASP A 110 -4.70 24.24 12.77
N PHE A 111 -3.50 23.85 12.38
CA PHE A 111 -2.29 24.09 13.16
C PHE A 111 -2.01 25.60 13.30
N ASN A 112 -2.05 26.37 12.23
CA ASN A 112 -1.85 27.82 12.25
C ASN A 112 -2.94 28.54 13.06
N ALA A 113 -4.16 28.00 13.10
CA ALA A 113 -5.27 28.51 13.89
C ALA A 113 -5.20 28.10 15.38
N GLY A 114 -4.26 27.22 15.75
CA GLY A 114 -4.14 26.70 17.11
C GLY A 114 -5.24 25.71 17.51
N THR A 115 -6.01 25.19 16.55
CA THR A 115 -7.06 24.19 16.78
C THR A 115 -6.50 22.77 16.89
N ILE A 116 -5.34 22.51 16.29
CA ILE A 116 -4.59 21.26 16.43
C ILE A 116 -3.26 21.55 17.12
N SER A 117 -2.92 20.72 18.07
CA SER A 117 -1.69 20.86 18.84
C SER A 117 -0.47 20.38 18.03
N SER A 118 0.71 20.94 18.31
CA SER A 118 1.98 20.46 17.77
C SER A 118 2.23 18.99 18.12
N THR A 119 1.74 18.54 19.26
CA THR A 119 1.83 17.14 19.71
C THR A 119 1.03 16.22 18.78
N ASP A 120 -0.17 16.61 18.37
CA ASP A 120 -1.01 15.79 17.48
C ASP A 120 -0.38 15.66 16.09
N ILE A 121 0.11 16.77 15.54
CA ILE A 121 0.83 16.76 14.24
C ILE A 121 2.11 15.90 14.35
N ARG A 122 2.83 16.00 15.46
CA ARG A 122 4.02 15.20 15.70
C ARG A 122 3.72 13.70 15.69
N TYR A 123 2.66 13.26 16.37
CA TYR A 123 2.23 11.86 16.33
C TYR A 123 1.87 11.40 14.91
N MET A 124 1.14 12.20 14.14
CA MET A 124 0.81 11.88 12.76
C MET A 124 2.06 11.75 11.89
N LEU A 125 3.03 12.66 12.03
CA LEU A 125 4.30 12.61 11.29
C LEU A 125 5.14 11.40 11.68
N LEU A 126 5.24 11.08 12.96
CA LEU A 126 5.96 9.90 13.45
C LEU A 126 5.33 8.60 12.91
N HIS A 127 4.00 8.52 12.85
CA HIS A 127 3.29 7.39 12.25
C HIS A 127 3.68 7.18 10.78
N GLU A 128 3.65 8.23 9.95
CA GLU A 128 4.08 8.15 8.55
C GLU A 128 5.57 7.79 8.39
N LEU A 129 6.41 8.31 9.27
CA LEU A 129 7.84 8.00 9.29
C LEU A 129 8.12 6.55 9.69
N GLN A 130 7.31 5.94 10.57
CA GLN A 130 7.41 4.52 10.89
C GLN A 130 7.07 3.66 9.68
N HIS A 131 6.03 3.99 8.90
CA HIS A 131 5.73 3.32 7.64
C HIS A 131 6.91 3.38 6.65
N TYR A 132 7.61 4.52 6.61
CA TYR A 132 8.83 4.64 5.80
C TYR A 132 9.94 3.71 6.29
N LYS A 133 10.22 3.72 7.59
CA LYS A 133 11.26 2.90 8.23
C LYS A 133 11.03 1.40 8.01
N HIS A 134 9.79 0.96 8.10
CA HIS A 134 9.39 -0.44 7.90
C HIS A 134 9.24 -0.82 6.42
N LYS A 135 9.50 0.10 5.48
CA LYS A 135 9.35 -0.11 4.03
C LYS A 135 7.95 -0.55 3.62
N ASP A 136 6.96 -0.04 4.29
CA ASP A 136 5.56 -0.43 4.12
C ASP A 136 5.03 -0.17 2.72
N ILE A 137 5.56 0.82 2.03
CA ILE A 137 5.28 1.07 0.61
C ILE A 137 5.66 -0.15 -0.23
N LEU A 138 6.85 -0.73 -0.02
CA LEU A 138 7.31 -1.91 -0.76
C LEU A 138 6.40 -3.11 -0.50
N ILE A 139 6.06 -3.36 0.76
CA ILE A 139 5.15 -4.45 1.15
C ILE A 139 3.77 -4.23 0.51
N GLY A 140 3.27 -3.00 0.47
CA GLY A 140 2.03 -2.64 -0.19
C GLY A 140 2.03 -3.00 -1.69
N TYR A 141 3.13 -2.75 -2.40
CA TYR A 141 3.28 -3.16 -3.80
C TYR A 141 3.33 -4.68 -3.96
N LEU A 142 4.02 -5.41 -3.08
CA LEU A 142 4.03 -6.86 -3.07
C LEU A 142 2.62 -7.43 -2.85
N ILE A 143 1.89 -6.91 -1.87
CA ILE A 143 0.49 -7.28 -1.60
C ILE A 143 -0.38 -7.06 -2.84
N ASN A 144 -0.26 -5.91 -3.49
CA ASN A 144 -1.03 -5.62 -4.70
C ASN A 144 -0.66 -6.54 -5.86
N THR A 145 0.62 -6.90 -6.01
CA THR A 145 1.08 -7.86 -7.01
C THR A 145 0.47 -9.24 -6.78
N VAL A 146 0.49 -9.74 -5.54
CA VAL A 146 -0.17 -11.01 -5.20
C VAL A 146 -1.66 -10.95 -5.50
N ASN A 147 -2.34 -9.84 -5.16
CA ASN A 147 -3.76 -9.65 -5.46
C ASN A 147 -4.07 -9.70 -6.96
N VAL A 148 -3.19 -9.20 -7.81
CA VAL A 148 -3.40 -9.25 -9.27
C VAL A 148 -3.47 -10.69 -9.78
N PHE A 149 -2.56 -11.55 -9.33
CA PHE A 149 -2.49 -12.94 -9.80
C PHE A 149 -3.52 -13.84 -9.13
N TYR A 150 -3.87 -13.59 -7.87
CA TYR A 150 -4.78 -14.40 -7.07
C TYR A 150 -6.09 -13.69 -6.75
N TRP A 151 -6.54 -12.79 -7.65
CA TRP A 151 -7.73 -11.97 -7.48
C TRP A 151 -9.00 -12.77 -7.17
N PHE A 152 -9.09 -14.01 -7.62
CA PHE A 152 -10.22 -14.93 -7.45
C PHE A 152 -10.21 -15.71 -6.13
N ASN A 153 -9.12 -15.64 -5.35
CA ASN A 153 -8.95 -16.44 -4.14
C ASN A 153 -9.30 -15.65 -2.87
N PRO A 154 -10.42 -15.95 -2.20
CA PRO A 154 -10.87 -15.21 -1.00
C PRO A 154 -9.92 -15.40 0.20
N LEU A 155 -9.22 -16.55 0.30
CA LEU A 155 -8.25 -16.78 1.37
C LEU A 155 -7.07 -15.82 1.27
N ILE A 156 -6.58 -15.58 0.06
CA ILE A 156 -5.50 -14.61 -0.19
C ILE A 156 -5.96 -13.21 0.26
N TRP A 157 -7.17 -12.79 -0.09
CA TRP A 157 -7.71 -11.50 0.34
C TRP A 157 -7.79 -11.38 1.87
N TYR A 158 -8.22 -12.44 2.54
CA TYR A 158 -8.25 -12.48 4.00
C TYR A 158 -6.85 -12.30 4.61
N PHE A 159 -5.86 -13.08 4.14
CA PHE A 159 -4.48 -12.98 4.63
C PHE A 159 -3.86 -11.61 4.37
N LEU A 160 -4.03 -11.06 3.16
CA LEU A 160 -3.50 -9.75 2.81
C LEU A 160 -4.16 -8.63 3.63
N LYS A 161 -5.44 -8.75 3.96
CA LYS A 161 -6.12 -7.83 4.87
C LYS A 161 -5.53 -7.92 6.29
N ARG A 162 -5.28 -9.13 6.79
CA ARG A 162 -4.66 -9.35 8.11
C ARG A 162 -3.25 -8.76 8.15
N ILE A 163 -2.43 -8.98 7.15
CA ILE A 163 -1.08 -8.40 7.07
C ILE A 163 -1.14 -6.87 7.15
N ARG A 164 -2.09 -6.21 6.47
CA ARG A 164 -2.26 -4.76 6.57
C ARG A 164 -2.64 -4.33 7.99
N GLN A 165 -3.59 -5.02 8.61
CA GLN A 165 -4.03 -4.71 9.99
C GLN A 165 -2.91 -4.87 11.01
N GLU A 166 -2.13 -5.96 10.93
CA GLU A 166 -0.99 -6.19 11.84
C GLU A 166 0.10 -5.12 11.68
N ARG A 167 0.31 -4.62 10.46
CA ARG A 167 1.27 -3.53 10.21
C ARG A 167 0.81 -2.20 10.82
N GLU A 168 -0.47 -1.83 10.64
CA GLU A 168 -1.04 -0.64 11.27
C GLU A 168 -0.91 -0.73 12.79
N LEU A 169 -1.28 -1.88 13.37
CA LEU A 169 -1.16 -2.11 14.80
C LEU A 169 0.30 -2.00 15.29
N ALA A 170 1.26 -2.52 14.52
CA ALA A 170 2.67 -2.42 14.87
C ALA A 170 3.18 -0.97 14.83
N CYS A 171 2.75 -0.16 13.86
CA CYS A 171 3.09 1.27 13.80
C CYS A 171 2.51 2.02 15.00
N ASP A 172 1.24 1.76 15.36
CA ASP A 172 0.60 2.40 16.51
C ASP A 172 1.28 2.02 17.83
N CYS A 173 1.60 0.75 18.03
CA CYS A 173 2.31 0.30 19.24
C CYS A 173 3.66 0.98 19.45
N LEU A 174 4.40 1.24 18.37
CA LEU A 174 5.71 1.89 18.43
C LEU A 174 5.64 3.38 18.79
N LEU A 175 4.47 4.01 18.62
CA LEU A 175 4.25 5.42 18.99
C LEU A 175 3.95 5.60 20.49
N TYR A 176 3.48 4.54 21.17
CA TYR A 176 3.11 4.57 22.59
C TYR A 176 4.20 4.02 23.54
N THR A 177 5.33 3.56 22.99
CA THR A 177 6.48 3.04 23.76
C THR A 177 7.62 4.02 23.79
#